data_577faa7fc2e9e0e5a747c863926a6b3d
#
_entry.id   577faa7fc2e9e0e5a747c863926a6b3d
#
_cell.length_a   1.000
_cell.length_b   1.000
_cell.length_c   1.000
_cell.angle_alpha   90.00
_cell.angle_beta   90.00
_cell.angle_gamma   90.00
#
_symmetry.space_group_name_H-M   'P 1'
#
loop_
_entity.id
_entity.type
_entity.pdbx_description
1 polymer ?
#
loop_
_entity_poly.entity_id
_entity_poly.type
_entity_poly.pdbx_seq_one_letter_code
_entity_poly.pdbx_strand_id
1 'polypeptide(L)'
;IVAQSVDRLKDAGFYWATRSGVTVAVSDVQVPPVKKEILASYDKRAKKVEKQYQRGALSHDERNAALVKIWSEATEEVGQAMEDNYPATNPIPMIVKSGAAGNMTQMRSLSGMKGLVTDPQGTFIPQPIKSSFREGLTVLEYFINSHGARKGLADTALRTADSGYLTRRLVDVAQDVIVREEDCGTTRGIMVPIAEKMPDGTLVRDQHIETSVFARTLADDAKDENGNVIVAGGTDIGDPEIEALLAAGITEVKVRSVLTCNSKNGVCAKCYGRSMATGKLVDVGEAVGIVAAQSIGEPGTQLTMRTFHQGGVGSDITGGLPRVQELFEARVPKGKAPIAEVSGTVTLEEGEKFWTITITPDDGSDDVVYEKLSKR
;
A
#
# COMPACT_ATOMS: atom_id res chain seq x y z
N ILE A 1 22.04 -15.34 -20.05
CA ILE A 1 20.67 -15.81 -20.34
C ILE A 1 19.65 -14.74 -19.95
N VAL A 2 19.59 -14.25 -18.71
CA VAL A 2 18.58 -13.28 -18.23
C VAL A 2 18.54 -12.02 -19.09
N ALA A 3 19.67 -11.35 -19.32
CA ALA A 3 19.75 -10.15 -20.16
C ALA A 3 19.18 -10.37 -21.56
N GLN A 4 19.59 -11.49 -22.21
CA GLN A 4 19.07 -11.84 -23.53
C GLN A 4 17.58 -12.15 -23.55
N SER A 5 17.05 -12.78 -22.48
CA SER A 5 15.61 -13.08 -22.36
C SER A 5 14.79 -11.80 -22.19
N VAL A 6 15.27 -10.88 -21.34
CA VAL A 6 14.64 -9.58 -21.12
C VAL A 6 14.69 -8.72 -22.40
N ASP A 7 15.80 -8.72 -23.13
CA ASP A 7 15.91 -8.03 -24.42
C ASP A 7 14.92 -8.57 -25.45
N ARG A 8 14.79 -9.91 -25.55
CA ARG A 8 13.80 -10.53 -26.45
C ARG A 8 12.37 -10.19 -26.06
N LEU A 9 12.07 -10.16 -24.76
CA LEU A 9 10.75 -9.75 -24.26
C LEU A 9 10.45 -8.29 -24.61
N LYS A 10 11.41 -7.41 -24.40
CA LYS A 10 11.33 -5.99 -24.80
C LYS A 10 11.09 -5.84 -26.29
N ASP A 11 11.86 -6.52 -27.11
CA ASP A 11 11.75 -6.44 -28.57
C ASP A 11 10.40 -6.98 -29.08
N ALA A 12 9.91 -8.08 -28.49
CA ALA A 12 8.57 -8.60 -28.76
C ALA A 12 7.48 -7.60 -28.36
N GLY A 13 7.60 -6.98 -27.17
CA GLY A 13 6.67 -5.96 -26.67
C GLY A 13 6.61 -4.76 -27.63
N PHE A 14 7.73 -4.20 -28.02
CA PHE A 14 7.76 -3.08 -28.97
C PHE A 14 7.26 -3.47 -30.38
N TYR A 15 7.59 -4.66 -30.86
CA TYR A 15 7.10 -5.15 -32.14
C TYR A 15 5.56 -5.21 -32.15
N TRP A 16 4.96 -5.86 -31.16
CA TRP A 16 3.51 -5.99 -31.09
C TRP A 16 2.80 -4.69 -30.76
N ALA A 17 3.37 -3.82 -29.92
CA ALA A 17 2.84 -2.47 -29.67
C ALA A 17 2.79 -1.65 -30.97
N THR A 18 3.85 -1.73 -31.79
CA THR A 18 3.88 -1.05 -33.10
C THR A 18 2.86 -1.64 -34.06
N ARG A 19 2.74 -2.97 -34.12
CA ARG A 19 1.78 -3.67 -35.01
C ARG A 19 0.34 -3.47 -34.61
N SER A 20 0.03 -3.28 -33.33
CA SER A 20 -1.33 -3.03 -32.85
C SER A 20 -1.90 -1.71 -33.35
N GLY A 21 -1.04 -0.72 -33.63
CA GLY A 21 -1.45 0.62 -34.05
C GLY A 21 -2.21 1.40 -32.98
N VAL A 22 -2.19 0.94 -31.72
CA VAL A 22 -2.85 1.64 -30.62
C VAL A 22 -2.17 2.98 -30.39
N THR A 23 -2.95 4.06 -30.52
CA THR A 23 -2.50 5.44 -30.31
C THR A 23 -3.59 6.21 -29.61
N VAL A 24 -3.25 7.37 -29.04
CA VAL A 24 -4.20 8.22 -28.32
C VAL A 24 -4.32 9.56 -29.03
N ALA A 25 -5.53 9.91 -29.42
CA ALA A 25 -5.87 11.22 -29.97
C ALA A 25 -6.77 11.99 -29.01
N VAL A 26 -6.84 13.29 -29.18
CA VAL A 26 -7.73 14.16 -28.38
C VAL A 26 -9.21 13.77 -28.56
N SER A 27 -9.58 13.24 -29.72
CA SER A 27 -10.93 12.73 -30.02
C SER A 27 -11.31 11.49 -29.20
N ASP A 28 -10.32 10.73 -28.72
CA ASP A 28 -10.58 9.51 -27.95
C ASP A 28 -11.01 9.82 -26.52
N VAL A 29 -10.73 11.03 -26.04
CA VAL A 29 -11.21 11.53 -24.75
C VAL A 29 -12.67 11.95 -24.89
N GLN A 30 -13.59 11.06 -24.52
CA GLN A 30 -15.03 11.27 -24.67
C GLN A 30 -15.68 11.66 -23.35
N VAL A 31 -16.38 12.80 -23.36
CA VAL A 31 -17.17 13.25 -22.22
C VAL A 31 -18.55 12.61 -22.27
N PRO A 32 -19.02 11.96 -21.18
CA PRO A 32 -20.33 11.32 -21.20
C PRO A 32 -21.45 12.36 -21.40
N PRO A 33 -22.39 12.16 -22.35
CA PRO A 33 -23.45 13.12 -22.63
C PRO A 33 -24.40 13.33 -21.43
N VAL A 34 -24.61 12.30 -20.61
CA VAL A 34 -25.45 12.33 -19.41
C VAL A 34 -24.85 13.16 -18.26
N LYS A 35 -23.57 13.53 -18.33
CA LYS A 35 -22.89 14.32 -17.31
C LYS A 35 -23.65 15.58 -16.90
N LYS A 36 -24.21 16.30 -17.87
CA LYS A 36 -24.95 17.56 -17.62
C LYS A 36 -26.20 17.34 -16.77
N GLU A 37 -26.91 16.26 -17.01
CA GLU A 37 -28.12 15.89 -16.27
C GLU A 37 -27.79 15.47 -14.83
N ILE A 38 -26.75 14.65 -14.68
CA ILE A 38 -26.22 14.24 -13.36
C ILE A 38 -25.85 15.50 -12.56
N LEU A 39 -25.01 16.37 -13.10
CA LEU A 39 -24.57 17.58 -12.40
C LEU A 39 -25.73 18.50 -12.05
N ALA A 40 -26.76 18.63 -12.93
CA ALA A 40 -27.94 19.43 -12.65
C ALA A 40 -28.76 18.92 -11.45
N SER A 41 -28.80 17.59 -11.24
CA SER A 41 -29.46 16.97 -10.09
C SER A 41 -28.73 17.31 -8.79
N TYR A 42 -27.41 17.16 -8.79
CA TYR A 42 -26.56 17.47 -7.64
C TYR A 42 -26.49 18.96 -7.33
N ASP A 43 -26.53 19.82 -8.35
CA ASP A 43 -26.64 21.27 -8.17
C ASP A 43 -27.92 21.67 -7.40
N LYS A 44 -29.04 21.00 -7.68
CA LYS A 44 -30.29 21.25 -6.95
C LYS A 44 -30.15 20.83 -5.48
N ARG A 45 -29.48 19.70 -5.20
CA ARG A 45 -29.21 19.24 -3.84
C ARG A 45 -28.28 20.22 -3.10
N ALA A 46 -27.18 20.64 -3.73
CA ALA A 46 -26.24 21.59 -3.16
C ALA A 46 -26.90 22.96 -2.85
N LYS A 47 -27.73 23.48 -3.78
CA LYS A 47 -28.51 24.71 -3.55
C LYS A 47 -29.49 24.60 -2.37
N LYS A 48 -30.00 23.39 -2.10
CA LYS A 48 -30.90 23.17 -0.96
C LYS A 48 -30.13 23.27 0.38
N VAL A 49 -28.93 22.68 0.44
CA VAL A 49 -28.04 22.81 1.60
C VAL A 49 -27.66 24.27 1.85
N GLU A 50 -27.29 25.00 0.78
CA GLU A 50 -26.94 26.42 0.87
C GLU A 50 -28.09 27.27 1.40
N LYS A 51 -29.34 27.02 0.96
CA LYS A 51 -30.54 27.68 1.48
C LYS A 51 -30.80 27.37 2.97
N GLN A 52 -30.50 26.14 3.43
CA GLN A 52 -30.61 25.76 4.84
C GLN A 52 -29.58 26.52 5.69
N TYR A 53 -28.36 26.63 5.19
CA TYR A 53 -27.30 27.42 5.83
C TYR A 53 -27.68 28.90 5.93
N GLN A 54 -28.16 29.51 4.84
CA GLN A 54 -28.61 30.91 4.83
C GLN A 54 -29.77 31.20 5.81
N ARG A 55 -30.59 30.17 6.10
CA ARG A 55 -31.68 30.25 7.10
C ARG A 55 -31.21 30.02 8.54
N GLY A 56 -29.90 29.76 8.76
CA GLY A 56 -29.33 29.46 10.06
C GLY A 56 -29.64 28.06 10.61
N ALA A 57 -30.14 27.15 9.75
CA ALA A 57 -30.47 25.78 10.16
C ALA A 57 -29.24 24.84 10.21
N LEU A 58 -28.13 25.25 9.63
CA LEU A 58 -26.87 24.49 9.61
C LEU A 58 -25.71 25.40 10.03
N SER A 59 -24.76 24.82 10.76
CA SER A 59 -23.46 25.46 11.03
C SER A 59 -22.58 25.46 9.77
N HIS A 60 -21.50 26.23 9.80
CA HIS A 60 -20.53 26.28 8.72
C HIS A 60 -19.91 24.91 8.41
N ASP A 61 -19.57 24.17 9.47
CA ASP A 61 -18.92 22.86 9.33
C ASP A 61 -19.89 21.80 8.81
N GLU A 62 -21.14 21.81 9.29
CA GLU A 62 -22.20 20.90 8.79
C GLU A 62 -22.52 21.17 7.31
N ARG A 63 -22.57 22.45 6.91
CA ARG A 63 -22.73 22.84 5.51
C ARG A 63 -21.59 22.29 4.65
N ASN A 64 -20.35 22.48 5.08
CA ASN A 64 -19.17 22.03 4.34
C ASN A 64 -19.15 20.49 4.24
N ALA A 65 -19.41 19.78 5.34
CA ALA A 65 -19.49 18.32 5.33
C ALA A 65 -20.59 17.80 4.39
N ALA A 66 -21.77 18.43 4.41
CA ALA A 66 -22.87 18.07 3.51
C ALA A 66 -22.53 18.31 2.04
N LEU A 67 -21.89 19.45 1.71
CA LEU A 67 -21.46 19.74 0.34
C LEU A 67 -20.37 18.78 -0.14
N VAL A 68 -19.39 18.48 0.69
CA VAL A 68 -18.34 17.50 0.38
C VAL A 68 -18.96 16.14 0.06
N LYS A 69 -19.90 15.67 0.88
CA LYS A 69 -20.60 14.40 0.63
C LYS A 69 -21.33 14.40 -0.71
N ILE A 70 -22.12 15.44 -0.98
CA ILE A 70 -22.91 15.58 -2.22
C ILE A 70 -21.98 15.54 -3.45
N TRP A 71 -20.87 16.28 -3.41
CA TRP A 71 -19.96 16.34 -4.54
C TRP A 71 -19.04 15.12 -4.69
N SER A 72 -18.78 14.39 -3.61
CA SER A 72 -18.13 13.08 -3.68
C SER A 72 -19.02 12.07 -4.40
N GLU A 73 -20.31 11.98 -4.02
CA GLU A 73 -21.30 11.14 -4.70
C GLU A 73 -21.43 11.51 -6.19
N ALA A 74 -21.51 12.81 -6.51
CA ALA A 74 -21.56 13.27 -7.90
C ALA A 74 -20.34 12.87 -8.71
N THR A 75 -19.15 12.94 -8.09
CA THR A 75 -17.88 12.59 -8.74
C THR A 75 -17.82 11.08 -9.07
N GLU A 76 -18.36 10.25 -8.20
CA GLU A 76 -18.42 8.81 -8.40
C GLU A 76 -19.42 8.45 -9.50
N GLU A 77 -20.64 9.02 -9.46
CA GLU A 77 -21.68 8.77 -10.48
C GLU A 77 -21.24 9.24 -11.88
N VAL A 78 -20.60 10.40 -11.98
CA VAL A 78 -20.00 10.85 -13.26
C VAL A 78 -18.86 9.93 -13.69
N GLY A 79 -18.09 9.38 -12.73
CA GLY A 79 -17.04 8.40 -13.01
C GLY A 79 -17.60 7.12 -13.62
N GLN A 80 -18.67 6.59 -13.04
CA GLN A 80 -19.34 5.39 -13.57
C GLN A 80 -19.95 5.66 -14.95
N ALA A 81 -20.69 6.76 -15.11
CA ALA A 81 -21.25 7.15 -16.40
C ALA A 81 -20.20 7.35 -17.49
N MET A 82 -19.00 7.81 -17.12
CA MET A 82 -17.86 7.92 -18.03
C MET A 82 -17.37 6.53 -18.44
N GLU A 83 -17.22 5.61 -17.50
CA GLU A 83 -16.74 4.25 -17.80
C GLU A 83 -17.71 3.52 -18.75
N ASP A 84 -19.00 3.64 -18.49
CA ASP A 84 -20.05 3.02 -19.30
C ASP A 84 -20.17 3.63 -20.72
N ASN A 85 -19.79 4.91 -20.87
CA ASN A 85 -19.85 5.61 -22.14
C ASN A 85 -18.72 5.25 -23.11
N TYR A 86 -17.60 4.68 -22.60
CA TYR A 86 -16.47 4.37 -23.47
C TYR A 86 -16.71 3.09 -24.28
N PRO A 87 -16.53 3.14 -25.63
CA PRO A 87 -16.52 1.94 -26.44
C PRO A 87 -15.37 0.99 -26.05
N ALA A 88 -15.60 -0.31 -26.13
CA ALA A 88 -14.59 -1.31 -25.82
C ALA A 88 -13.30 -1.19 -26.67
N THR A 89 -13.42 -0.61 -27.87
CA THR A 89 -12.32 -0.39 -28.83
C THR A 89 -11.58 0.93 -28.59
N ASN A 90 -11.98 1.76 -27.62
CA ASN A 90 -11.30 3.02 -27.34
C ASN A 90 -9.92 2.75 -26.69
N PRO A 91 -8.84 3.37 -27.18
CA PRO A 91 -7.49 3.11 -26.70
C PRO A 91 -7.27 3.51 -25.23
N ILE A 92 -7.95 4.54 -24.72
CA ILE A 92 -7.76 5.04 -23.35
C ILE A 92 -8.16 4.00 -22.30
N PRO A 93 -9.41 3.50 -22.26
CA PRO A 93 -9.74 2.43 -21.32
C PRO A 93 -8.99 1.13 -21.59
N MET A 94 -8.60 0.82 -22.81
CA MET A 94 -7.74 -0.35 -23.09
C MET A 94 -6.40 -0.25 -22.38
N ILE A 95 -5.73 0.90 -22.44
CA ILE A 95 -4.45 1.15 -21.76
C ILE A 95 -4.61 1.12 -20.25
N VAL A 96 -5.67 1.72 -19.71
CA VAL A 96 -5.92 1.78 -18.26
C VAL A 96 -6.32 0.40 -17.71
N LYS A 97 -7.24 -0.31 -18.37
CA LYS A 97 -7.73 -1.63 -17.92
C LYS A 97 -6.69 -2.73 -18.05
N SER A 98 -5.77 -2.61 -19.01
CA SER A 98 -4.64 -3.54 -19.15
C SER A 98 -3.55 -3.33 -18.08
N GLY A 99 -3.62 -2.25 -17.31
CA GLY A 99 -2.58 -1.90 -16.33
C GLY A 99 -1.29 -1.34 -16.94
N ALA A 100 -1.26 -1.09 -18.25
CA ALA A 100 -0.06 -0.59 -18.93
C ALA A 100 0.29 0.83 -18.48
N ALA A 101 -0.69 1.74 -18.37
CA ALA A 101 -0.47 3.10 -17.90
C ALA A 101 -1.77 3.74 -17.37
N GLY A 102 -1.62 4.62 -16.38
CA GLY A 102 -2.72 5.40 -15.82
C GLY A 102 -3.64 4.60 -14.88
N ASN A 103 -4.66 5.28 -14.39
CA ASN A 103 -5.71 4.71 -13.56
C ASN A 103 -7.06 5.39 -13.83
N MET A 104 -8.15 4.82 -13.27
CA MET A 104 -9.52 5.33 -13.47
C MET A 104 -9.69 6.78 -12.97
N THR A 105 -8.98 7.18 -11.91
CA THR A 105 -9.05 8.56 -11.37
C THR A 105 -8.45 9.57 -12.36
N GLN A 106 -7.36 9.21 -13.03
CA GLN A 106 -6.76 10.05 -14.07
C GLN A 106 -7.68 10.15 -15.29
N MET A 107 -8.26 9.02 -15.73
CA MET A 107 -9.23 8.99 -16.82
C MET A 107 -10.47 9.83 -16.51
N ARG A 108 -10.99 9.75 -15.27
CA ARG A 108 -12.09 10.59 -14.80
C ARG A 108 -11.75 12.08 -14.84
N SER A 109 -10.54 12.46 -14.49
CA SER A 109 -10.10 13.87 -14.58
C SER A 109 -9.99 14.37 -16.00
N LEU A 110 -9.67 13.49 -16.95
CA LEU A 110 -9.58 13.83 -18.38
C LEU A 110 -10.94 14.00 -19.04
N SER A 111 -11.88 13.08 -18.80
CA SER A 111 -13.15 12.97 -19.54
C SER A 111 -14.42 13.10 -18.70
N GLY A 112 -14.35 12.83 -17.40
CA GLY A 112 -15.46 12.97 -16.46
C GLY A 112 -15.49 14.35 -15.80
N MET A 113 -15.10 14.41 -14.53
CA MET A 113 -14.90 15.66 -13.79
C MET A 113 -13.70 15.52 -12.84
N LYS A 114 -13.04 16.65 -12.54
CA LYS A 114 -11.95 16.66 -11.57
C LYS A 114 -12.46 16.39 -10.15
N GLY A 115 -13.62 16.95 -9.80
CA GLY A 115 -14.24 16.78 -8.48
C GLY A 115 -13.71 17.74 -7.43
N LEU A 116 -13.78 17.32 -6.17
CA LEU A 116 -13.30 18.11 -5.05
C LEU A 116 -11.78 18.18 -5.03
N VAL A 117 -11.26 19.34 -4.66
CA VAL A 117 -9.83 19.61 -4.47
C VAL A 117 -9.59 20.20 -3.09
N THR A 118 -8.36 20.06 -2.61
CA THR A 118 -7.96 20.58 -1.30
C THR A 118 -7.28 21.93 -1.42
N ASP A 119 -7.41 22.73 -0.39
CA ASP A 119 -6.64 23.96 -0.21
C ASP A 119 -5.18 23.64 0.19
N PRO A 120 -4.29 24.63 0.33
CA PRO A 120 -2.92 24.41 0.79
C PRO A 120 -2.81 23.79 2.19
N GLN A 121 -3.83 23.94 3.04
CA GLN A 121 -3.88 23.38 4.39
C GLN A 121 -4.33 21.90 4.40
N GLY A 122 -4.89 21.43 3.29
CA GLY A 122 -5.39 20.06 3.14
C GLY A 122 -6.89 19.90 3.37
N THR A 123 -7.61 20.99 3.63
CA THR A 123 -9.07 21.01 3.79
C THR A 123 -9.76 20.98 2.42
N PHE A 124 -10.84 20.25 2.27
CA PHE A 124 -11.61 20.23 1.03
C PHE A 124 -12.29 21.57 0.79
N ILE A 125 -12.10 22.10 -0.41
CA ILE A 125 -12.85 23.27 -0.89
C ILE A 125 -14.27 22.77 -1.25
N PRO A 126 -15.34 23.28 -0.61
CA PRO A 126 -16.71 22.78 -0.80
C PRO A 126 -17.29 23.07 -2.19
N GLN A 127 -16.52 23.69 -3.07
CA GLN A 127 -16.84 23.94 -4.47
C GLN A 127 -16.05 23.01 -5.36
N PRO A 128 -16.70 22.06 -6.07
CA PRO A 128 -16.03 21.11 -6.95
C PRO A 128 -15.62 21.74 -8.26
N ILE A 129 -14.60 21.16 -8.88
CA ILE A 129 -14.28 21.38 -10.29
C ILE A 129 -15.16 20.44 -11.11
N LYS A 130 -16.20 20.98 -11.73
CA LYS A 130 -17.18 20.23 -12.53
C LYS A 130 -16.66 19.88 -13.91
N SER A 131 -15.78 20.72 -14.44
CA SER A 131 -15.19 20.54 -15.77
C SER A 131 -14.17 19.40 -15.78
N SER A 132 -14.05 18.73 -16.91
CA SER A 132 -12.95 17.84 -17.24
C SER A 132 -11.84 18.60 -17.96
N PHE A 133 -10.64 18.03 -18.04
CA PHE A 133 -9.58 18.65 -18.83
C PHE A 133 -9.93 18.72 -20.32
N ARG A 134 -10.73 17.78 -20.83
CA ARG A 134 -11.22 17.80 -22.21
C ARG A 134 -12.10 18.99 -22.52
N GLU A 135 -12.96 19.36 -21.59
CA GLU A 135 -13.87 20.52 -21.73
C GLU A 135 -13.17 21.86 -21.52
N GLY A 136 -12.04 21.83 -20.83
CA GLY A 136 -11.34 23.01 -20.36
C GLY A 136 -11.89 23.53 -19.04
N LEU A 137 -11.00 24.07 -18.20
CA LEU A 137 -11.35 24.64 -16.90
C LEU A 137 -11.70 26.11 -17.03
N THR A 138 -12.66 26.58 -16.25
CA THR A 138 -12.87 28.01 -16.06
C THR A 138 -11.70 28.64 -15.32
N VAL A 139 -11.54 29.96 -15.36
CA VAL A 139 -10.44 30.67 -14.68
C VAL A 139 -10.42 30.36 -13.18
N LEU A 140 -11.58 30.32 -12.54
CA LEU A 140 -11.71 30.00 -11.11
C LEU A 140 -11.34 28.53 -10.84
N GLU A 141 -11.83 27.61 -11.64
CA GLU A 141 -11.50 26.17 -11.50
C GLU A 141 -10.00 25.91 -11.71
N TYR A 142 -9.39 26.59 -12.67
CA TYR A 142 -7.95 26.51 -12.89
C TYR A 142 -7.15 27.02 -11.69
N PHE A 143 -7.56 28.19 -11.14
CA PHE A 143 -6.91 28.74 -9.96
C PHE A 143 -7.00 27.81 -8.76
N ILE A 144 -8.18 27.28 -8.47
CA ILE A 144 -8.39 26.31 -7.38
C ILE A 144 -7.56 25.03 -7.61
N ASN A 145 -7.51 24.53 -8.84
CA ASN A 145 -6.71 23.34 -9.17
C ASN A 145 -5.20 23.58 -8.99
N SER A 146 -4.73 24.80 -9.18
CA SER A 146 -3.30 25.15 -9.04
C SER A 146 -2.77 25.00 -7.61
N HIS A 147 -3.63 25.13 -6.58
CA HIS A 147 -3.24 24.94 -5.18
C HIS A 147 -2.70 23.54 -4.92
N GLY A 148 -3.45 22.52 -5.37
CA GLY A 148 -3.04 21.13 -5.24
C GLY A 148 -1.74 20.82 -6.00
N ALA A 149 -1.61 21.32 -7.24
CA ALA A 149 -0.42 21.13 -8.03
C ALA A 149 0.82 21.78 -7.38
N ARG A 150 0.71 23.01 -6.90
CA ARG A 150 1.82 23.71 -6.21
C ARG A 150 2.19 23.01 -4.91
N LYS A 151 1.20 22.64 -4.09
CA LYS A 151 1.45 21.87 -2.87
C LYS A 151 2.21 20.59 -3.20
N GLY A 152 1.79 19.92 -4.30
CA GLY A 152 2.42 18.75 -4.83
C GLY A 152 3.89 18.90 -5.09
N LEU A 153 4.25 19.87 -5.85
CA LEU A 153 5.65 20.14 -6.18
C LEU A 153 6.48 20.50 -4.94
N ALA A 154 5.94 21.32 -4.04
CA ALA A 154 6.62 21.70 -2.80
C ALA A 154 6.85 20.50 -1.87
N ASP A 155 5.81 19.70 -1.64
CA ASP A 155 5.90 18.52 -0.77
C ASP A 155 6.88 17.49 -1.33
N THR A 156 6.91 17.27 -2.65
CA THR A 156 7.90 16.36 -3.29
C THR A 156 9.32 16.83 -3.01
N ALA A 157 9.59 18.12 -3.20
CA ALA A 157 10.91 18.69 -2.97
C ALA A 157 11.37 18.55 -1.50
N LEU A 158 10.48 18.83 -0.55
CA LEU A 158 10.79 18.72 0.89
C LEU A 158 10.95 17.27 1.35
N ARG A 159 10.05 16.38 0.92
CA ARG A 159 10.08 14.97 1.35
C ARG A 159 11.23 14.17 0.74
N THR A 160 11.79 14.59 -0.38
CA THR A 160 13.00 13.98 -0.96
C THR A 160 14.16 14.06 0.04
N ALA A 161 14.31 15.18 0.73
CA ALA A 161 15.31 15.34 1.78
C ALA A 161 15.06 14.38 2.96
N ASP A 162 13.81 14.23 3.41
CA ASP A 162 13.43 13.33 4.50
C ASP A 162 13.73 11.86 4.14
N SER A 163 13.42 11.44 2.92
CA SER A 163 13.74 10.10 2.41
C SER A 163 15.25 9.86 2.38
N GLY A 164 16.02 10.82 1.89
CA GLY A 164 17.47 10.73 1.87
C GLY A 164 18.09 10.65 3.28
N TYR A 165 17.57 11.42 4.23
CA TYR A 165 18.00 11.38 5.62
C TYR A 165 17.64 10.05 6.31
N LEU A 166 16.46 9.51 6.07
CA LEU A 166 16.10 8.17 6.55
C LEU A 166 17.04 7.11 6.01
N THR A 167 17.30 7.11 4.70
CA THR A 167 18.22 6.15 4.06
C THR A 167 19.61 6.22 4.66
N ARG A 168 20.15 7.42 4.88
CA ARG A 168 21.46 7.61 5.52
C ARG A 168 21.49 7.00 6.91
N ARG A 169 20.48 7.26 7.76
CA ARG A 169 20.42 6.69 9.11
C ARG A 169 20.32 5.17 9.10
N LEU A 170 19.56 4.60 8.16
CA LEU A 170 19.48 3.14 8.00
C LEU A 170 20.83 2.56 7.60
N VAL A 171 21.56 3.19 6.69
CA VAL A 171 22.91 2.76 6.29
C VAL A 171 23.89 2.87 7.46
N ASP A 172 23.87 3.99 8.19
CA ASP A 172 24.77 4.21 9.35
C ASP A 172 24.58 3.13 10.43
N VAL A 173 23.36 2.65 10.66
CA VAL A 173 23.08 1.57 11.63
C VAL A 173 23.38 0.19 11.07
N ALA A 174 23.12 -0.04 9.79
CA ALA A 174 23.20 -1.36 9.18
C ALA A 174 24.57 -1.70 8.55
N GLN A 175 25.51 -0.74 8.45
CA GLN A 175 26.81 -0.94 7.78
C GLN A 175 27.64 -2.05 8.38
N ASP A 176 27.52 -2.33 9.69
CA ASP A 176 28.25 -3.37 10.39
C ASP A 176 27.64 -4.77 10.22
N VAL A 177 26.45 -4.87 9.62
CA VAL A 177 25.80 -6.15 9.33
C VAL A 177 26.38 -6.72 8.04
N ILE A 178 27.43 -7.52 8.22
CA ILE A 178 28.19 -8.17 7.14
C ILE A 178 28.09 -9.69 7.34
N VAL A 179 28.15 -10.45 6.24
CA VAL A 179 28.26 -11.91 6.32
C VAL A 179 29.66 -12.28 6.82
N ARG A 180 29.76 -12.87 8.03
CA ARG A 180 31.02 -13.13 8.71
C ARG A 180 31.51 -14.56 8.59
N GLU A 181 30.59 -15.51 8.45
CA GLU A 181 30.88 -16.94 8.43
C GLU A 181 29.89 -17.67 7.53
N GLU A 182 30.20 -18.88 7.14
CA GLU A 182 29.31 -19.68 6.28
C GLU A 182 28.11 -20.21 7.08
N ASP A 183 28.31 -20.73 8.28
CA ASP A 183 27.30 -21.33 9.12
C ASP A 183 27.55 -21.09 10.61
N CYS A 184 26.61 -20.48 11.30
CA CYS A 184 26.67 -20.25 12.75
C CYS A 184 26.21 -21.46 13.59
N GLY A 185 25.82 -22.58 12.97
CA GLY A 185 25.42 -23.80 13.65
C GLY A 185 24.11 -23.72 14.46
N THR A 186 23.28 -22.68 14.23
CA THR A 186 22.01 -22.55 14.97
C THR A 186 21.00 -23.61 14.56
N THR A 187 20.26 -24.15 15.54
CA THR A 187 19.09 -25.00 15.35
C THR A 187 17.77 -24.21 15.41
N ARG A 188 17.86 -22.92 15.70
CA ARG A 188 16.71 -22.01 15.75
C ARG A 188 16.29 -21.61 14.36
N GLY A 189 14.99 -21.41 14.17
CA GLY A 189 14.41 -20.96 12.92
C GLY A 189 13.05 -20.30 13.18
N ILE A 190 12.43 -19.84 12.13
CA ILE A 190 11.10 -19.25 12.13
C ILE A 190 10.19 -20.17 11.34
N MET A 191 9.00 -20.47 11.89
CA MET A 191 7.95 -21.18 11.16
C MET A 191 7.31 -20.23 10.15
N VAL A 192 7.21 -20.66 8.92
CA VAL A 192 6.65 -19.85 7.84
C VAL A 192 5.66 -20.70 7.05
N PRO A 193 4.44 -20.18 6.80
CA PRO A 193 3.45 -20.86 5.97
C PRO A 193 3.89 -20.89 4.51
N ILE A 194 3.63 -22.02 3.82
CA ILE A 194 3.84 -22.20 2.38
C ILE A 194 2.52 -22.46 1.64
N ALA A 195 1.50 -22.91 2.35
CA ALA A 195 0.16 -23.11 1.80
C ALA A 195 -0.92 -22.94 2.87
N GLU A 196 -2.09 -22.56 2.43
CA GLU A 196 -3.32 -22.59 3.23
C GLU A 196 -4.18 -23.79 2.82
N LYS A 197 -4.69 -24.51 3.81
CA LYS A 197 -5.63 -25.60 3.58
C LYS A 197 -7.05 -25.05 3.54
N MET A 198 -7.67 -25.10 2.38
CA MET A 198 -9.04 -24.66 2.18
C MET A 198 -10.04 -25.65 2.82
N PRO A 199 -11.31 -25.22 3.11
CA PRO A 199 -12.33 -26.09 3.69
C PRO A 199 -12.66 -27.31 2.84
N ASP A 200 -12.39 -27.29 1.54
CA ASP A 200 -12.57 -28.40 0.59
C ASP A 200 -11.39 -29.38 0.60
N GLY A 201 -10.37 -29.13 1.42
CA GLY A 201 -9.17 -29.95 1.52
C GLY A 201 -8.08 -29.64 0.48
N THR A 202 -8.32 -28.71 -0.45
CA THR A 202 -7.31 -28.26 -1.40
C THR A 202 -6.26 -27.38 -0.72
N LEU A 203 -4.98 -27.54 -1.14
CA LEU A 203 -3.90 -26.67 -0.71
C LEU A 203 -3.75 -25.52 -1.71
N VAL A 204 -3.86 -24.29 -1.22
CA VAL A 204 -3.59 -23.09 -1.99
C VAL A 204 -2.24 -22.52 -1.58
N ARG A 205 -1.33 -22.35 -2.56
CA ARG A 205 -0.01 -21.75 -2.34
C ARG A 205 -0.14 -20.37 -1.71
N ASP A 206 0.61 -20.12 -0.63
CA ASP A 206 0.65 -18.80 0.01
C ASP A 206 1.18 -17.74 -0.96
N GLN A 207 0.50 -16.60 -1.03
CA GLN A 207 0.87 -15.48 -1.93
C GLN A 207 2.21 -14.82 -1.60
N HIS A 208 2.71 -15.02 -0.37
CA HIS A 208 3.96 -14.41 0.12
C HIS A 208 5.13 -15.39 0.10
N ILE A 209 4.96 -16.61 -0.43
CA ILE A 209 5.98 -17.66 -0.42
C ILE A 209 7.31 -17.20 -1.06
N GLU A 210 7.23 -16.37 -2.11
CA GLU A 210 8.41 -15.83 -2.80
C GLU A 210 9.23 -14.87 -1.95
N THR A 211 8.61 -14.22 -0.97
CA THR A 211 9.28 -13.26 -0.09
C THR A 211 9.63 -13.84 1.27
N SER A 212 8.93 -14.91 1.70
CA SER A 212 9.06 -15.48 3.04
C SER A 212 9.90 -16.77 3.09
N VAL A 213 9.84 -17.61 2.07
CA VAL A 213 10.45 -18.94 2.05
C VAL A 213 11.49 -19.12 0.95
N PHE A 214 11.19 -18.62 -0.25
CA PHE A 214 12.10 -18.76 -1.40
C PHE A 214 13.49 -18.16 -1.09
N ALA A 215 14.54 -18.86 -1.52
CA ALA A 215 15.94 -18.48 -1.31
C ALA A 215 16.43 -18.51 0.16
N ARG A 216 15.64 -19.09 1.08
CA ARG A 216 16.06 -19.34 2.47
C ARG A 216 16.53 -20.76 2.66
N THR A 217 17.26 -21.00 3.73
CA THR A 217 17.74 -22.34 4.11
C THR A 217 16.80 -22.98 5.13
N LEU A 218 16.41 -24.24 4.94
CA LEU A 218 15.66 -25.00 5.94
C LEU A 218 16.46 -25.14 7.24
N ALA A 219 15.79 -24.94 8.38
CA ALA A 219 16.41 -25.12 9.69
C ALA A 219 16.44 -26.60 10.09
N ASP A 220 15.35 -27.32 9.85
CA ASP A 220 15.15 -28.71 10.20
C ASP A 220 14.68 -29.49 8.98
N ASP A 221 14.74 -30.85 9.04
CA ASP A 221 14.19 -31.71 7.99
C ASP A 221 12.67 -31.48 7.86
N ALA A 222 12.21 -31.22 6.64
CA ALA A 222 10.79 -31.16 6.33
C ALA A 222 10.28 -32.59 6.05
N LYS A 223 9.35 -33.07 6.89
CA LYS A 223 8.84 -34.45 6.87
C LYS A 223 7.35 -34.45 6.51
N ASP A 224 6.95 -35.50 5.78
CA ASP A 224 5.54 -35.78 5.53
C ASP A 224 4.83 -36.35 6.79
N GLU A 225 3.54 -36.60 6.70
CA GLU A 225 2.73 -37.18 7.77
C GLU A 225 3.22 -38.59 8.15
N ASN A 226 3.96 -39.29 7.29
CA ASN A 226 4.52 -40.63 7.51
C ASN A 226 5.93 -40.58 8.12
N GLY A 227 6.50 -39.41 8.31
CA GLY A 227 7.85 -39.21 8.86
C GLY A 227 8.97 -39.29 7.82
N ASN A 228 8.68 -39.43 6.52
CA ASN A 228 9.70 -39.43 5.48
C ASN A 228 10.21 -37.98 5.25
N VAL A 229 11.53 -37.87 5.12
CA VAL A 229 12.15 -36.57 4.82
C VAL A 229 11.95 -36.25 3.35
N ILE A 230 11.23 -35.20 3.09
CA ILE A 230 10.98 -34.68 1.71
C ILE A 230 12.10 -33.74 1.29
N VAL A 231 12.48 -32.79 2.17
CA VAL A 231 13.63 -31.91 1.97
C VAL A 231 14.45 -31.88 3.24
N ALA A 232 15.74 -32.15 3.13
CA ALA A 232 16.66 -32.21 4.27
C ALA A 232 16.95 -30.82 4.85
N GLY A 233 17.13 -30.74 6.17
CA GLY A 233 17.60 -29.53 6.84
C GLY A 233 18.93 -29.04 6.28
N GLY A 234 19.11 -27.73 6.21
CA GLY A 234 20.28 -27.10 5.59
C GLY A 234 20.23 -26.95 4.08
N THR A 235 19.17 -27.47 3.44
CA THR A 235 18.94 -27.26 2.00
C THR A 235 18.42 -25.87 1.73
N ASP A 236 18.89 -25.27 0.65
CA ASP A 236 18.44 -24.01 0.11
C ASP A 236 17.13 -24.20 -0.69
N ILE A 237 16.09 -23.48 -0.34
CA ILE A 237 14.75 -23.63 -0.90
C ILE A 237 14.62 -22.87 -2.22
N GLY A 238 14.32 -23.60 -3.29
CA GLY A 238 13.93 -23.06 -4.60
C GLY A 238 12.54 -23.56 -5.01
N ASP A 239 12.16 -23.30 -6.27
CA ASP A 239 10.87 -23.77 -6.80
C ASP A 239 10.71 -25.31 -6.74
N PRO A 240 11.73 -26.13 -7.09
CA PRO A 240 11.60 -27.59 -7.00
C PRO A 240 11.31 -28.09 -5.59
N GLU A 241 11.97 -27.51 -4.58
CA GLU A 241 11.77 -27.86 -3.18
C GLU A 241 10.38 -27.45 -2.69
N ILE A 242 9.91 -26.26 -3.10
CA ILE A 242 8.55 -25.76 -2.79
C ILE A 242 7.50 -26.68 -3.39
N GLU A 243 7.64 -27.07 -4.66
CA GLU A 243 6.72 -28.00 -5.32
C GLU A 243 6.69 -29.37 -4.64
N ALA A 244 7.85 -29.90 -4.25
CA ALA A 244 7.94 -31.16 -3.53
C ALA A 244 7.27 -31.11 -2.14
N LEU A 245 7.43 -29.99 -1.40
CA LEU A 245 6.80 -29.77 -0.11
C LEU A 245 5.27 -29.67 -0.23
N LEU A 246 4.78 -28.93 -1.23
CA LEU A 246 3.34 -28.80 -1.50
C LEU A 246 2.72 -30.15 -1.93
N ALA A 247 3.41 -30.91 -2.76
CA ALA A 247 2.97 -32.24 -3.18
C ALA A 247 2.89 -33.23 -2.01
N ALA A 248 3.75 -33.07 -0.99
CA ALA A 248 3.75 -33.86 0.24
C ALA A 248 2.71 -33.39 1.28
N GLY A 249 1.93 -32.34 0.98
CA GLY A 249 0.89 -31.82 1.87
C GLY A 249 1.40 -30.95 3.02
N ILE A 250 2.65 -30.54 2.99
CA ILE A 250 3.24 -29.67 4.03
C ILE A 250 2.74 -28.25 3.87
N THR A 251 2.22 -27.67 4.95
CA THR A 251 1.66 -26.32 4.97
C THR A 251 2.59 -25.28 5.57
N GLU A 252 3.53 -25.70 6.42
CA GLU A 252 4.48 -24.83 7.11
C GLU A 252 5.87 -25.45 7.12
N VAL A 253 6.88 -24.61 7.05
CA VAL A 253 8.29 -25.02 7.14
C VAL A 253 9.06 -24.14 8.10
N LYS A 254 10.05 -24.74 8.76
CA LYS A 254 10.97 -23.99 9.64
C LYS A 254 12.18 -23.56 8.83
N VAL A 255 12.33 -22.26 8.63
CA VAL A 255 13.44 -21.68 7.87
C VAL A 255 14.42 -20.95 8.78
N ARG A 256 15.69 -20.94 8.39
CA ARG A 256 16.71 -20.11 9.04
C ARG A 256 16.48 -18.64 8.73
N SER A 257 16.78 -17.77 9.70
CA SER A 257 16.59 -16.35 9.58
C SER A 257 17.74 -15.58 10.22
N VAL A 258 18.01 -14.40 9.71
CA VAL A 258 18.96 -13.45 10.31
C VAL A 258 18.56 -13.07 11.75
N LEU A 259 17.26 -13.11 12.08
CA LEU A 259 16.74 -12.80 13.41
C LEU A 259 17.07 -13.88 14.44
N THR A 260 17.34 -15.11 14.00
CA THR A 260 17.69 -16.24 14.88
C THR A 260 19.13 -16.70 14.72
N CYS A 261 19.94 -15.92 14.01
CA CYS A 261 21.35 -16.19 13.79
C CYS A 261 22.15 -16.13 15.11
N ASN A 262 23.12 -17.04 15.29
CA ASN A 262 24.01 -17.07 16.46
C ASN A 262 25.33 -16.32 16.25
N SER A 263 25.57 -15.78 15.05
CA SER A 263 26.77 -15.01 14.77
C SER A 263 26.85 -13.78 15.70
N LYS A 264 27.99 -13.53 16.32
CA LYS A 264 28.14 -12.45 17.32
C LYS A 264 28.10 -11.06 16.69
N ASN A 265 28.71 -10.90 15.53
CA ASN A 265 28.77 -9.63 14.80
C ASN A 265 28.38 -9.90 13.35
N GLY A 266 27.28 -9.32 12.88
CA GLY A 266 26.76 -9.57 11.55
C GLY A 266 25.92 -10.83 11.47
N VAL A 267 25.95 -11.55 10.35
CA VAL A 267 25.14 -12.74 10.05
C VAL A 267 25.98 -13.84 9.40
N CYS A 268 25.50 -15.06 9.40
CA CYS A 268 26.11 -16.13 8.61
C CYS A 268 25.40 -16.31 7.26
N ALA A 269 26.09 -16.90 6.28
CA ALA A 269 25.56 -17.09 4.93
C ALA A 269 24.29 -17.94 4.90
N LYS A 270 24.24 -19.06 5.63
CA LYS A 270 23.05 -19.92 5.69
C LYS A 270 21.83 -19.24 6.33
N CYS A 271 22.00 -18.35 7.31
CA CYS A 271 20.88 -17.60 7.90
C CYS A 271 20.38 -16.48 7.00
N TYR A 272 21.25 -15.93 6.16
CA TYR A 272 20.88 -14.92 5.17
C TYR A 272 20.22 -15.55 3.95
N GLY A 273 20.83 -16.60 3.37
CA GLY A 273 20.34 -17.29 2.19
C GLY A 273 21.06 -16.88 0.91
N ARG A 274 20.33 -16.83 -0.21
CA ARG A 274 20.89 -16.49 -1.53
C ARG A 274 21.18 -15.00 -1.69
N SER A 275 22.29 -14.69 -2.34
CA SER A 275 22.55 -13.35 -2.87
C SER A 275 21.64 -13.08 -4.07
N MET A 276 20.97 -11.96 -4.07
CA MET A 276 20.07 -11.56 -5.19
C MET A 276 20.84 -11.30 -6.50
N ALA A 277 22.12 -10.94 -6.40
CA ALA A 277 22.95 -10.65 -7.57
C ALA A 277 23.39 -11.92 -8.30
N THR A 278 23.77 -12.97 -7.54
CA THR A 278 24.36 -14.19 -8.11
C THR A 278 23.37 -15.36 -8.19
N GLY A 279 22.30 -15.34 -7.38
CA GLY A 279 21.36 -16.45 -7.22
C GLY A 279 21.94 -17.67 -6.48
N LYS A 280 23.14 -17.53 -5.92
CA LYS A 280 23.83 -18.56 -5.12
C LYS A 280 23.84 -18.15 -3.66
N LEU A 281 24.22 -19.06 -2.77
CA LEU A 281 24.48 -18.72 -1.37
C LEU A 281 25.41 -17.49 -1.30
N VAL A 282 25.09 -16.57 -0.41
CA VAL A 282 25.85 -15.32 -0.24
C VAL A 282 27.29 -15.59 0.17
N ASP A 283 28.23 -14.84 -0.38
CA ASP A 283 29.64 -14.95 -0.04
C ASP A 283 29.96 -14.29 1.31
N VAL A 284 30.95 -14.84 2.01
CA VAL A 284 31.48 -14.23 3.24
C VAL A 284 32.13 -12.88 2.90
N GLY A 285 31.78 -11.84 3.64
CA GLY A 285 32.26 -10.48 3.42
C GLY A 285 31.25 -9.56 2.72
N GLU A 286 30.11 -10.09 2.24
CA GLU A 286 29.09 -9.24 1.61
C GLU A 286 28.38 -8.36 2.64
N ALA A 287 28.25 -7.05 2.31
CA ALA A 287 27.67 -6.03 3.17
C ALA A 287 26.14 -5.99 3.04
N VAL A 288 25.48 -7.06 3.48
CA VAL A 288 24.02 -7.26 3.35
C VAL A 288 23.19 -6.20 4.06
N GLY A 289 23.70 -5.61 5.13
CA GLY A 289 23.03 -4.51 5.85
C GLY A 289 22.90 -3.25 5.00
N ILE A 290 23.94 -2.88 4.26
CA ILE A 290 23.89 -1.73 3.33
C ILE A 290 22.90 -2.01 2.20
N VAL A 291 22.91 -3.22 1.64
CA VAL A 291 21.95 -3.62 0.59
C VAL A 291 20.53 -3.50 1.10
N ALA A 292 20.25 -3.98 2.31
CA ALA A 292 18.92 -3.86 2.94
C ALA A 292 18.52 -2.39 3.15
N ALA A 293 19.41 -1.57 3.72
CA ALA A 293 19.13 -0.15 3.96
C ALA A 293 18.84 0.63 2.67
N GLN A 294 19.59 0.36 1.61
CA GLN A 294 19.38 0.98 0.29
C GLN A 294 18.08 0.49 -0.36
N SER A 295 17.77 -0.79 -0.23
CA SER A 295 16.51 -1.37 -0.76
C SER A 295 15.25 -0.81 -0.07
N ILE A 296 15.37 -0.41 1.21
CA ILE A 296 14.31 0.26 1.96
C ILE A 296 14.23 1.74 1.57
N GLY A 297 15.38 2.39 1.39
CA GLY A 297 15.47 3.83 1.13
C GLY A 297 15.12 4.23 -0.30
N GLU A 298 15.45 3.41 -1.30
CA GLU A 298 15.19 3.72 -2.71
C GLU A 298 13.69 4.00 -2.97
N PRO A 299 12.75 3.11 -2.60
CA PRO A 299 11.33 3.38 -2.85
C PRO A 299 10.76 4.51 -1.99
N GLY A 300 11.46 4.95 -0.96
CA GLY A 300 11.07 6.09 -0.12
C GLY A 300 10.86 7.37 -0.93
N THR A 301 11.72 7.65 -1.89
CA THR A 301 11.56 8.79 -2.81
C THR A 301 10.35 8.63 -3.70
N GLN A 302 10.07 7.42 -4.21
CA GLN A 302 8.88 7.14 -5.02
C GLN A 302 7.59 7.22 -4.21
N LEU A 303 7.58 6.78 -2.95
CA LEU A 303 6.46 6.95 -2.03
C LEU A 303 6.12 8.42 -1.80
N THR A 304 7.13 9.29 -1.74
CA THR A 304 6.91 10.73 -1.63
C THR A 304 6.24 11.33 -2.87
N MET A 305 6.54 10.81 -4.05
CA MET A 305 5.94 11.28 -5.31
C MET A 305 4.49 10.78 -5.51
N ARG A 306 4.14 9.61 -4.99
CA ARG A 306 2.82 8.98 -5.21
C ARG A 306 1.72 9.42 -4.24
N THR A 307 2.05 9.92 -3.05
CA THR A 307 1.05 10.38 -2.05
C THR A 307 0.18 11.55 -2.52
N PHE A 308 0.56 12.21 -3.62
CA PHE A 308 -0.22 13.27 -4.26
C PHE A 308 -1.50 12.82 -4.96
N HIS A 309 -1.54 11.57 -5.43
CA HIS A 309 -2.64 11.09 -6.25
C HIS A 309 -3.77 10.44 -5.45
N GLN A 310 -3.59 10.28 -4.16
CA GLN A 310 -4.54 9.63 -3.25
C GLN A 310 -5.17 10.62 -2.25
N GLY A 311 -5.43 11.85 -2.66
CA GLY A 311 -6.25 12.81 -1.90
C GLY A 311 -7.69 12.30 -1.76
N GLY A 312 -7.86 11.17 -1.11
CA GLY A 312 -9.15 10.58 -0.76
C GLY A 312 -9.53 10.93 0.66
N VAL A 313 -10.79 11.23 0.85
CA VAL A 313 -11.46 11.42 2.13
C VAL A 313 -11.20 10.23 3.04
N GLY A 314 -10.64 10.47 4.22
CA GLY A 314 -10.95 9.60 5.36
C GLY A 314 -9.92 8.57 5.78
N SER A 315 -8.61 8.84 5.75
CA SER A 315 -7.76 8.08 6.64
C SER A 315 -6.96 9.01 7.56
N ASP A 316 -7.37 9.07 8.81
CA ASP A 316 -6.55 9.54 9.94
C ASP A 316 -5.30 8.66 10.15
N ILE A 317 -5.11 7.63 9.32
CA ILE A 317 -3.98 6.71 9.39
C ILE A 317 -2.80 7.34 8.67
N THR A 318 -1.75 7.60 9.42
CA THR A 318 -0.47 8.05 8.86
C THR A 318 0.04 7.03 7.86
N GLY A 319 0.09 7.40 6.58
CA GLY A 319 0.57 6.55 5.49
C GLY A 319 1.87 7.07 4.88
N GLY A 320 2.47 6.29 3.98
CA GLY A 320 3.68 6.68 3.26
C GLY A 320 4.92 6.79 4.14
N LEU A 321 5.82 7.71 3.79
CA LEU A 321 7.13 7.89 4.45
C LEU A 321 7.04 8.15 5.98
N PRO A 322 6.10 8.99 6.49
CA PRO A 322 5.97 9.19 7.94
C PRO A 322 5.68 7.90 8.70
N ARG A 323 4.88 6.99 8.13
CA ARG A 323 4.60 5.70 8.76
C ARG A 323 5.81 4.78 8.76
N VAL A 324 6.58 4.77 7.69
CA VAL A 324 7.85 4.04 7.61
C VAL A 324 8.83 4.53 8.69
N GLN A 325 8.93 5.84 8.87
CA GLN A 325 9.77 6.43 9.93
C GLN A 325 9.28 6.05 11.33
N GLU A 326 7.97 6.12 11.61
CA GLU A 326 7.41 5.70 12.90
C GLU A 326 7.78 4.25 13.24
N LEU A 327 7.71 3.34 12.25
CA LEU A 327 8.05 1.92 12.43
C LEU A 327 9.54 1.72 12.70
N PHE A 328 10.43 2.31 11.89
CA PHE A 328 11.87 2.13 12.07
C PHE A 328 12.43 2.82 13.32
N GLU A 329 11.83 3.93 13.74
CA GLU A 329 12.24 4.66 14.93
C GLU A 329 11.48 4.18 16.21
N ALA A 330 10.58 3.21 16.08
CA ALA A 330 9.72 2.71 17.15
C ALA A 330 8.98 3.83 17.90
N ARG A 331 8.55 4.86 17.17
CA ARG A 331 7.77 5.97 17.75
C ARG A 331 6.35 5.52 18.03
N VAL A 332 5.76 6.07 19.09
CA VAL A 332 4.32 5.87 19.35
C VAL A 332 3.53 6.55 18.22
N PRO A 333 2.70 5.82 17.47
CA PRO A 333 1.90 6.39 16.38
C PRO A 333 0.93 7.46 16.88
N LYS A 334 0.76 8.54 16.13
CA LYS A 334 -0.20 9.60 16.46
C LYS A 334 -1.65 9.10 16.52
N GLY A 335 -1.99 8.09 15.71
CA GLY A 335 -3.31 7.47 15.63
C GLY A 335 -3.38 6.11 16.33
N LYS A 336 -2.63 5.89 17.41
CA LYS A 336 -2.67 4.64 18.16
C LYS A 336 -4.07 4.41 18.74
N ALA A 337 -4.75 3.36 18.28
CA ALA A 337 -5.96 2.87 18.93
C ALA A 337 -5.59 2.05 20.18
N PRO A 338 -6.24 2.26 21.32
CA PRO A 338 -6.15 1.32 22.44
C PRO A 338 -6.76 -0.03 22.03
N ILE A 339 -6.07 -1.11 22.34
CA ILE A 339 -6.49 -2.48 22.05
C ILE A 339 -6.64 -3.19 23.39
N ALA A 340 -7.70 -4.00 23.52
CA ALA A 340 -7.88 -4.83 24.71
C ALA A 340 -6.71 -5.83 24.82
N GLU A 341 -6.06 -5.85 25.99
CA GLU A 341 -4.95 -6.78 26.29
C GLU A 341 -5.44 -8.07 26.94
N VAL A 342 -6.68 -8.07 27.44
CA VAL A 342 -7.32 -9.19 28.13
C VAL A 342 -8.70 -9.46 27.57
N SER A 343 -9.12 -10.74 27.60
CA SER A 343 -10.49 -11.13 27.28
C SER A 343 -11.37 -10.97 28.51
N GLY A 344 -12.59 -10.44 28.35
CA GLY A 344 -13.46 -10.23 29.50
C GLY A 344 -14.73 -9.43 29.16
N THR A 345 -15.48 -9.09 30.17
CA THR A 345 -16.70 -8.29 30.06
C THR A 345 -16.37 -6.81 30.06
N VAL A 346 -16.88 -6.07 29.05
CA VAL A 346 -16.61 -4.64 28.87
C VAL A 346 -17.71 -3.81 29.54
N THR A 347 -17.32 -2.88 30.42
CA THR A 347 -18.19 -1.85 30.98
C THR A 347 -17.77 -0.49 30.42
N LEU A 348 -18.74 0.30 29.95
CA LEU A 348 -18.51 1.60 29.33
C LEU A 348 -19.09 2.70 30.23
N GLU A 349 -18.28 3.65 30.62
CA GLU A 349 -18.69 4.86 31.33
C GLU A 349 -18.52 6.10 30.48
N GLU A 350 -19.59 6.89 30.37
CA GLU A 350 -19.60 8.12 29.60
C GLU A 350 -19.30 9.34 30.47
N GLY A 351 -18.09 9.91 30.32
CA GLY A 351 -17.77 11.22 30.87
C GLY A 351 -18.16 12.37 29.93
N GLU A 352 -18.01 13.61 30.32
CA GLU A 352 -18.36 14.78 29.47
C GLU A 352 -17.57 14.84 28.18
N LYS A 353 -16.25 14.55 28.18
CA LYS A 353 -15.32 14.69 27.03
C LYS A 353 -14.69 13.37 26.59
N PHE A 354 -14.71 12.37 27.47
CA PHE A 354 -13.98 11.13 27.25
C PHE A 354 -14.84 9.94 27.65
N TRP A 355 -14.55 8.79 27.07
CA TRP A 355 -15.03 7.48 27.51
C TRP A 355 -14.02 6.86 28.46
N THR A 356 -14.50 6.16 29.48
CA THR A 356 -13.73 5.22 30.29
C THR A 356 -14.26 3.81 30.01
N ILE A 357 -13.36 2.92 29.59
CA ILE A 357 -13.69 1.51 29.34
C ILE A 357 -13.00 0.67 30.39
N THR A 358 -13.76 -0.10 31.11
CA THR A 358 -13.27 -1.08 32.09
C THR A 358 -13.51 -2.48 31.53
N ILE A 359 -12.49 -3.32 31.50
CA ILE A 359 -12.59 -4.73 31.12
C ILE A 359 -12.37 -5.57 32.38
N THR A 360 -13.40 -6.31 32.78
CA THR A 360 -13.33 -7.30 33.85
C THR A 360 -12.94 -8.64 33.24
N PRO A 361 -11.70 -9.15 33.48
CA PRO A 361 -11.21 -10.39 32.88
C PRO A 361 -12.01 -11.60 33.30
N ASP A 362 -12.16 -12.57 32.35
CA ASP A 362 -12.87 -13.84 32.63
C ASP A 362 -12.09 -14.79 33.55
N ASP A 363 -10.77 -14.56 33.72
CA ASP A 363 -9.89 -15.35 34.58
C ASP A 363 -9.88 -14.91 36.06
N GLY A 364 -10.66 -13.87 36.41
CA GLY A 364 -10.77 -13.34 37.77
C GLY A 364 -9.57 -12.47 38.20
N SER A 365 -8.74 -12.02 37.30
CA SER A 365 -7.69 -11.02 37.56
C SER A 365 -8.29 -9.62 37.72
N ASP A 366 -7.46 -8.65 38.16
CA ASP A 366 -7.89 -7.28 38.40
C ASP A 366 -8.43 -6.61 37.13
N ASP A 367 -9.40 -5.70 37.31
CA ASP A 367 -10.01 -4.94 36.22
C ASP A 367 -8.97 -4.08 35.49
N VAL A 368 -9.01 -4.12 34.17
CA VAL A 368 -8.16 -3.28 33.31
C VAL A 368 -8.96 -2.04 32.87
N VAL A 369 -8.49 -0.86 33.26
CA VAL A 369 -9.19 0.40 33.00
C VAL A 369 -8.47 1.21 31.95
N TYR A 370 -9.18 1.55 30.88
CA TYR A 370 -8.72 2.46 29.82
C TYR A 370 -9.41 3.82 29.97
N GLU A 371 -8.68 4.77 30.54
CA GLU A 371 -9.19 6.12 30.80
C GLU A 371 -8.97 7.05 29.60
N LYS A 372 -9.77 8.12 29.53
CA LYS A 372 -9.59 9.26 28.61
C LYS A 372 -9.60 8.90 27.12
N LEU A 373 -10.41 7.94 26.73
CA LEU A 373 -10.64 7.64 25.32
C LEU A 373 -11.46 8.75 24.67
N SER A 374 -10.96 9.30 23.57
CA SER A 374 -11.64 10.39 22.85
C SER A 374 -13.01 9.95 22.32
N LYS A 375 -14.02 10.82 22.43
CA LYS A 375 -15.35 10.63 21.83
C LYS A 375 -15.38 10.90 20.32
N ARG A 376 -14.24 11.23 19.69
CA ARG A 376 -14.12 11.54 18.26
C ARG A 376 -13.61 10.36 17.48
#